data_505931897cab25e6cd103b30ed9cb6a7
#
_entry.id   505931897cab25e6cd103b30ed9cb6a7
#
_cell.length_a   1.000
_cell.length_b   1.000
_cell.length_c   1.000
_cell.angle_alpha   90.00
_cell.angle_beta   90.00
_cell.angle_gamma   90.00
#
_symmetry.space_group_name_H-M   'P 1'
#
loop_
_entity.id
_entity.type
_entity.pdbx_description
1 polymer ?
#
loop_
_entity_poly.entity_id
_entity_poly.type
_entity_poly.pdbx_seq_one_letter_code
_entity_poly.pdbx_strand_id
1 'polypeptide(L)'
;MKRVLTTTMAVALGAALSSPAFATNGYFTHGVGTASKAMAGTGIGSNADMGAIMAASNPALAVFTGDQWEVGLAVFSPMRSYKASTSQLNGGLIPIDPANNVFLPSLTITPGGVDSSSELFPIPYVAKSWSLQNKAKLSFAFYGRGGMNTDWDSSNASATSYFCGGDPLVGDPPATGPGPFCAGDAGVDLSQAFLAVNYSAKIGDNFAWGAGPIFAVQLFKAKGIGTFAPITESFAASGGTALPTSLTNNSHDSSTGFGFGAGLWWGITDTVSAGLAYQSTISMNEFGDYADLFAEQGDFDIPSSLKGGLSFLASDALRVNLDVEYTAYSDVDSVGNPMANMLTCPTLPFGGTSLSNCLGGDNGAGFGWDDMTTYKLGFEWQRDENNTWRFGYSYGKQPIQAADVLFNILAPGVMEQHITFGLTRQTTNGGAWSFSFMYAPEKTVTGPNMFDTTQTIELKMKQLEFEVGYSF
;
A
#
# COMPACT_ATOMS: atom_id res chain seq x y z
N MET A 1 -15.66 -9.01 -32.92
CA MET A 1 -15.73 -9.10 -31.44
C MET A 1 -14.49 -9.75 -30.79
N LYS A 2 -14.01 -10.94 -31.18
CA LYS A 2 -12.81 -11.57 -30.53
C LYS A 2 -11.51 -10.73 -30.58
N ARG A 3 -11.23 -10.03 -31.68
CA ARG A 3 -10.02 -9.17 -31.79
C ARG A 3 -10.10 -7.88 -30.95
N VAL A 4 -11.30 -7.32 -30.77
CA VAL A 4 -11.49 -6.13 -29.92
C VAL A 4 -11.30 -6.49 -28.44
N LEU A 5 -11.80 -7.66 -28.01
CA LEU A 5 -11.67 -8.12 -26.61
C LEU A 5 -10.20 -8.38 -26.23
N THR A 6 -9.42 -9.00 -27.14
CA THR A 6 -7.98 -9.25 -26.89
C THR A 6 -7.16 -7.97 -26.87
N THR A 7 -7.48 -7.00 -27.72
CA THR A 7 -6.78 -5.70 -27.72
C THR A 7 -7.14 -4.87 -26.50
N THR A 8 -8.41 -4.87 -26.08
CA THR A 8 -8.87 -4.15 -24.87
C THR A 8 -8.28 -4.76 -23.59
N MET A 9 -8.16 -6.08 -23.54
CA MET A 9 -7.55 -6.77 -22.40
C MET A 9 -6.03 -6.51 -22.31
N ALA A 10 -5.32 -6.49 -23.43
CA ALA A 10 -3.89 -6.15 -23.48
C ALA A 10 -3.63 -4.68 -23.13
N VAL A 11 -4.51 -3.76 -23.54
CA VAL A 11 -4.42 -2.33 -23.18
C VAL A 11 -4.75 -2.12 -21.71
N ALA A 12 -5.74 -2.83 -21.16
CA ALA A 12 -6.06 -2.77 -19.73
C ALA A 12 -4.93 -3.35 -18.84
N LEU A 13 -4.29 -4.45 -19.28
CA LEU A 13 -3.11 -5.01 -18.61
C LEU A 13 -1.93 -4.03 -18.67
N GLY A 14 -1.65 -3.43 -19.82
CA GLY A 14 -0.58 -2.44 -19.97
C GLY A 14 -0.83 -1.16 -19.16
N ALA A 15 -2.08 -0.69 -19.08
CA ALA A 15 -2.44 0.49 -18.30
C ALA A 15 -2.40 0.23 -16.77
N ALA A 16 -2.74 -0.98 -16.32
CA ALA A 16 -2.64 -1.36 -14.90
C ALA A 16 -1.19 -1.47 -14.43
N LEU A 17 -0.28 -1.89 -15.31
CA LEU A 17 1.14 -2.02 -15.00
C LEU A 17 1.93 -0.69 -15.12
N SER A 18 1.33 0.35 -15.71
CA SER A 18 1.96 1.67 -15.88
C SER A 18 1.46 2.75 -14.91
N SER A 19 0.63 2.39 -13.92
CA SER A 19 -0.02 3.36 -13.04
C SER A 19 0.23 3.02 -11.58
N PRO A 20 1.27 3.58 -10.96
CA PRO A 20 1.59 3.32 -9.57
C PRO A 20 0.80 4.15 -8.58
N ALA A 21 0.76 3.64 -7.37
CA ALA A 21 0.56 4.23 -6.06
C ALA A 21 -0.84 4.27 -5.47
N PHE A 22 -0.95 3.48 -4.44
CA PHE A 22 -2.06 3.51 -3.51
C PHE A 22 -1.51 3.71 -2.10
N ALA A 23 -2.15 4.47 -1.27
CA ALA A 23 -1.92 4.46 0.16
C ALA A 23 -3.21 4.95 0.83
N THR A 24 -3.97 4.04 1.42
CA THR A 24 -5.18 4.39 2.15
C THR A 24 -5.25 3.66 3.49
N ASN A 25 -5.26 2.34 3.50
CA ASN A 25 -5.08 1.53 4.71
C ASN A 25 -3.65 0.97 4.71
N GLY A 26 -2.68 1.76 5.19
CA GLY A 26 -1.29 1.54 4.87
C GLY A 26 -1.05 1.77 3.37
N TYR A 27 -0.52 0.80 2.65
CA TYR A 27 -0.37 0.89 1.19
C TYR A 27 -1.47 0.15 0.39
N PHE A 28 -2.51 -0.39 1.05
CA PHE A 28 -3.67 -0.98 0.37
C PHE A 28 -4.80 0.02 0.16
N THR A 29 -5.60 -0.18 -0.89
CA THR A 29 -6.84 0.59 -1.13
C THR A 29 -7.84 0.39 0.00
N HIS A 30 -8.69 1.39 0.27
CA HIS A 30 -9.74 1.32 1.31
C HIS A 30 -10.85 0.29 1.01
N GLY A 31 -10.95 -0.19 -0.24
CA GLY A 31 -11.91 -1.18 -0.72
C GLY A 31 -11.62 -1.63 -2.13
N VAL A 32 -12.34 -2.64 -2.62
CA VAL A 32 -12.24 -3.17 -3.99
C VAL A 32 -13.61 -3.11 -4.64
N GLY A 33 -13.67 -2.48 -5.83
CA GLY A 33 -14.91 -2.27 -6.59
C GLY A 33 -15.73 -1.07 -6.16
N THR A 34 -16.33 -0.40 -7.14
CA THR A 34 -16.97 0.91 -6.99
C THR A 34 -18.07 0.94 -5.95
N ALA A 35 -18.92 -0.09 -5.88
CA ALA A 35 -20.02 -0.15 -4.90
C ALA A 35 -19.52 -0.28 -3.46
N SER A 36 -18.49 -1.11 -3.21
CA SER A 36 -17.89 -1.27 -1.88
C SER A 36 -17.09 -0.02 -1.48
N LYS A 37 -16.31 0.55 -2.38
CA LYS A 37 -15.56 1.81 -2.15
C LYS A 37 -16.49 2.97 -1.78
N ALA A 38 -17.68 3.04 -2.38
CA ALA A 38 -18.72 4.01 -2.02
C ALA A 38 -19.22 3.87 -0.57
N MET A 39 -18.92 2.75 0.09
CA MET A 39 -19.24 2.43 1.49
C MET A 39 -17.97 2.21 2.33
N ALA A 40 -16.90 2.92 2.03
CA ALA A 40 -15.58 2.81 2.70
C ALA A 40 -14.99 1.39 2.69
N GLY A 41 -15.31 0.58 1.68
CA GLY A 41 -14.82 -0.79 1.53
C GLY A 41 -15.58 -1.83 2.33
N THR A 42 -16.80 -1.53 2.82
CA THR A 42 -17.68 -2.50 3.52
C THR A 42 -18.39 -3.45 2.57
N GLY A 43 -19.03 -4.46 3.15
CA GLY A 43 -19.93 -5.39 2.48
C GLY A 43 -19.49 -6.85 2.56
N ILE A 44 -18.50 -7.19 3.39
CA ILE A 44 -17.98 -8.56 3.57
C ILE A 44 -19.09 -9.54 4.02
N GLY A 45 -20.08 -9.07 4.77
CA GLY A 45 -21.25 -9.84 5.21
C GLY A 45 -22.50 -9.64 4.35
N SER A 46 -22.47 -8.82 3.30
CA SER A 46 -23.65 -8.46 2.52
C SER A 46 -24.03 -9.56 1.51
N ASN A 47 -25.33 -9.78 1.34
CA ASN A 47 -25.88 -10.60 0.25
C ASN A 47 -26.47 -9.75 -0.90
N ALA A 48 -26.24 -8.44 -0.91
CA ALA A 48 -26.60 -7.60 -2.03
C ALA A 48 -25.70 -7.88 -3.24
N ASP A 49 -26.22 -7.74 -4.45
CA ASP A 49 -25.40 -7.72 -5.66
C ASP A 49 -24.66 -6.38 -5.76
N MET A 50 -23.40 -6.39 -5.40
CA MET A 50 -22.49 -5.24 -5.46
C MET A 50 -21.48 -5.35 -6.61
N GLY A 51 -21.74 -6.25 -7.58
CA GLY A 51 -20.88 -6.46 -8.73
C GLY A 51 -19.97 -7.68 -8.64
N ALA A 52 -19.48 -8.12 -9.79
CA ALA A 52 -18.63 -9.31 -9.91
C ALA A 52 -17.29 -9.17 -9.16
N ILE A 53 -16.81 -7.95 -9.00
CA ILE A 53 -15.55 -7.63 -8.32
C ILE A 53 -15.57 -7.96 -6.83
N MET A 54 -16.74 -8.05 -6.19
CA MET A 54 -16.85 -8.35 -4.75
C MET A 54 -16.30 -9.71 -4.35
N ALA A 55 -16.20 -10.64 -5.28
CA ALA A 55 -15.51 -11.92 -5.07
C ALA A 55 -14.01 -11.78 -4.77
N ALA A 56 -13.39 -10.65 -5.11
CA ALA A 56 -12.02 -10.32 -4.71
C ALA A 56 -11.92 -9.90 -3.23
N SER A 57 -12.99 -9.35 -2.65
CA SER A 57 -13.04 -8.97 -1.23
C SER A 57 -13.46 -10.13 -0.33
N ASN A 58 -14.46 -10.91 -0.75
CA ASN A 58 -14.91 -12.14 -0.10
C ASN A 58 -15.38 -13.13 -1.19
N PRO A 59 -14.63 -14.21 -1.47
CA PRO A 59 -14.98 -15.17 -2.49
C PRO A 59 -16.40 -15.75 -2.38
N ALA A 60 -16.94 -15.91 -1.16
CA ALA A 60 -18.30 -16.44 -0.95
C ALA A 60 -19.39 -15.56 -1.59
N LEU A 61 -19.15 -14.27 -1.76
CA LEU A 61 -20.16 -13.31 -2.25
C LEU A 61 -20.49 -13.48 -3.74
N ALA A 62 -19.65 -14.17 -4.52
CA ALA A 62 -19.94 -14.44 -5.93
C ALA A 62 -21.27 -15.14 -6.15
N VAL A 63 -21.77 -15.93 -5.18
CA VAL A 63 -23.07 -16.62 -5.29
C VAL A 63 -24.29 -15.68 -5.29
N PHE A 64 -24.11 -14.43 -4.89
CA PHE A 64 -25.14 -13.39 -4.88
C PHE A 64 -25.09 -12.47 -6.11
N THR A 65 -24.06 -12.63 -6.93
CA THR A 65 -23.82 -11.80 -8.13
C THR A 65 -24.42 -12.46 -9.37
N GLY A 66 -25.04 -11.66 -10.25
CA GLY A 66 -25.50 -12.11 -11.57
C GLY A 66 -24.36 -12.61 -12.46
N ASP A 67 -24.72 -13.22 -13.61
CA ASP A 67 -23.73 -13.53 -14.65
C ASP A 67 -23.40 -12.26 -15.43
N GLN A 68 -22.39 -11.54 -14.99
CA GLN A 68 -22.10 -10.21 -15.50
C GLN A 68 -20.60 -9.97 -15.65
N TRP A 69 -20.24 -9.12 -16.59
CA TRP A 69 -18.97 -8.42 -16.63
C TRP A 69 -19.07 -7.15 -15.80
N GLU A 70 -17.97 -6.76 -15.22
CA GLU A 70 -17.81 -5.47 -14.56
C GLU A 70 -16.45 -4.89 -14.89
N VAL A 71 -16.43 -3.60 -15.24
CA VAL A 71 -15.20 -2.85 -15.49
C VAL A 71 -15.26 -1.55 -14.72
N GLY A 72 -14.12 -1.07 -14.28
CA GLY A 72 -14.05 0.23 -13.60
C GLY A 72 -12.69 0.88 -13.72
N LEU A 73 -12.69 2.17 -13.42
CA LEU A 73 -11.51 3.01 -13.42
C LEU A 73 -11.62 4.01 -12.27
N ALA A 74 -10.65 3.96 -11.35
CA ALA A 74 -10.46 5.00 -10.36
C ALA A 74 -9.39 6.00 -10.83
N VAL A 75 -9.55 7.24 -10.41
CA VAL A 75 -8.50 8.26 -10.40
C VAL A 75 -8.24 8.62 -8.94
N PHE A 76 -7.08 8.23 -8.47
CA PHE A 76 -6.64 8.42 -7.09
C PHE A 76 -5.63 9.56 -7.01
N SER A 77 -5.81 10.44 -6.03
CA SER A 77 -4.95 11.61 -5.82
C SER A 77 -4.51 11.70 -4.35
N PRO A 78 -3.36 11.11 -4.00
CA PRO A 78 -2.71 11.29 -2.71
C PRO A 78 -1.77 12.50 -2.75
N MET A 79 -2.10 13.53 -2.00
CA MET A 79 -1.27 14.72 -1.82
C MET A 79 -0.39 14.52 -0.59
N ARG A 80 0.91 14.34 -0.80
CA ARG A 80 1.90 13.97 0.22
C ARG A 80 2.91 15.10 0.39
N SER A 81 3.31 15.35 1.64
CA SER A 81 4.43 16.24 1.96
C SER A 81 5.19 15.75 3.17
N TYR A 82 6.45 16.14 3.27
CA TYR A 82 7.18 16.09 4.52
C TYR A 82 7.64 17.50 4.92
N LYS A 83 7.90 17.67 6.22
CA LYS A 83 8.49 18.91 6.75
C LYS A 83 9.53 18.57 7.81
N ALA A 84 10.72 19.18 7.69
CA ALA A 84 11.77 19.08 8.67
C ALA A 84 11.85 20.35 9.53
N SER A 85 12.10 20.17 10.85
CA SER A 85 12.40 21.28 11.76
C SER A 85 13.84 21.77 11.62
N THR A 86 14.20 22.84 12.32
CA THR A 86 15.60 23.21 12.49
C THR A 86 16.38 22.14 13.26
N SER A 87 17.67 22.04 12.99
CA SER A 87 18.62 21.15 13.66
C SER A 87 19.63 21.96 14.46
N GLN A 88 20.19 21.36 15.50
CA GLN A 88 21.34 21.89 16.22
C GLN A 88 22.67 21.33 15.69
N LEU A 89 22.64 20.18 15.02
CA LEU A 89 23.82 19.49 14.46
C LEU A 89 24.21 20.03 13.09
N ASN A 90 23.23 20.43 12.26
CA ASN A 90 23.45 20.99 10.91
C ASN A 90 24.41 20.15 10.05
N GLY A 91 24.23 18.84 10.03
CA GLY A 91 25.09 17.91 9.28
C GLY A 91 26.40 17.54 9.98
N GLY A 92 26.61 18.03 11.18
CA GLY A 92 27.84 17.79 11.98
C GLY A 92 27.94 16.36 12.52
N LEU A 93 28.91 16.15 13.38
CA LEU A 93 29.21 14.82 13.92
C LEU A 93 28.43 14.56 15.23
N ILE A 94 27.86 13.37 15.34
CA ILE A 94 27.26 12.83 16.56
C ILE A 94 28.36 12.07 17.32
N PRO A 95 28.70 12.43 18.57
CA PRO A 95 29.69 11.69 19.36
C PRO A 95 29.08 10.36 19.83
N ILE A 96 29.65 9.24 19.38
CA ILE A 96 29.24 7.88 19.79
C ILE A 96 30.14 7.41 20.92
N ASP A 97 31.46 7.48 20.74
CA ASP A 97 32.48 7.23 21.78
C ASP A 97 33.57 8.30 21.69
N PRO A 98 33.37 9.46 22.34
CA PRO A 98 34.33 10.57 22.29
C PRO A 98 35.72 10.19 22.86
N ALA A 99 35.78 9.23 23.79
CA ALA A 99 37.03 8.81 24.38
C ALA A 99 37.94 8.08 23.36
N ASN A 100 37.33 7.42 22.39
CA ASN A 100 38.01 6.71 21.29
C ASN A 100 37.90 7.42 19.95
N ASN A 101 37.46 8.70 19.93
CA ASN A 101 37.21 9.50 18.70
C ASN A 101 36.25 8.82 17.71
N VAL A 102 35.22 8.13 18.22
CA VAL A 102 34.20 7.50 17.36
C VAL A 102 33.02 8.46 17.20
N PHE A 103 32.75 8.84 15.97
CA PHE A 103 31.69 9.76 15.59
C PHE A 103 30.88 9.19 14.43
N LEU A 104 29.58 9.56 14.37
CA LEU A 104 28.70 9.30 13.24
C LEU A 104 28.35 10.64 12.57
N PRO A 105 28.46 10.79 11.25
CA PRO A 105 27.90 11.93 10.56
C PRO A 105 26.38 12.01 10.76
N SER A 106 25.87 13.18 11.17
CA SER A 106 24.43 13.41 11.12
C SER A 106 23.96 13.63 9.68
N LEU A 107 22.70 13.28 9.40
CA LEU A 107 22.01 13.62 8.15
C LEU A 107 20.90 14.61 8.49
N THR A 108 21.16 15.90 8.32
CA THR A 108 20.21 16.97 8.59
C THR A 108 19.45 17.33 7.32
N ILE A 109 18.15 17.07 7.27
CA ILE A 109 17.29 17.53 6.17
C ILE A 109 17.11 19.04 6.29
N THR A 110 17.23 19.78 5.17
CA THR A 110 17.04 21.23 5.18
C THR A 110 15.67 21.61 5.74
N PRO A 111 15.62 22.50 6.75
CA PRO A 111 14.36 22.90 7.38
C PRO A 111 13.37 23.47 6.38
N GLY A 112 12.11 23.03 6.47
CA GLY A 112 11.04 23.46 5.57
C GLY A 112 10.15 22.31 5.15
N GLY A 113 9.12 22.61 4.36
CA GLY A 113 8.19 21.63 3.80
C GLY A 113 8.48 21.38 2.32
N VAL A 114 8.32 20.14 1.88
CA VAL A 114 8.45 19.72 0.48
C VAL A 114 7.24 18.87 0.13
N ASP A 115 6.59 19.19 -0.99
CA ASP A 115 5.48 18.43 -1.55
C ASP A 115 5.99 17.42 -2.58
N SER A 116 5.38 16.23 -2.62
CA SER A 116 5.65 15.23 -3.65
C SER A 116 5.03 15.64 -4.98
N SER A 117 5.77 15.54 -6.06
CA SER A 117 5.29 15.89 -7.41
C SER A 117 4.37 14.83 -8.03
N SER A 118 4.24 13.66 -7.41
CA SER A 118 3.49 12.51 -7.92
C SER A 118 2.12 12.43 -7.26
N GLU A 119 1.04 12.83 -7.96
CA GLU A 119 -0.26 13.06 -7.34
C GLU A 119 -1.46 12.42 -8.06
N LEU A 120 -1.34 11.83 -9.24
CA LEU A 120 -2.48 11.31 -10.00
C LEU A 120 -2.23 9.90 -10.52
N PHE A 121 -3.11 8.95 -10.14
CA PHE A 121 -2.96 7.54 -10.44
C PHE A 121 -4.26 6.93 -10.95
N PRO A 122 -4.33 6.50 -12.23
CA PRO A 122 -5.44 5.73 -12.75
C PRO A 122 -5.35 4.25 -12.33
N ILE A 123 -6.47 3.68 -11.84
CA ILE A 123 -6.54 2.33 -11.30
C ILE A 123 -7.68 1.59 -11.98
N PRO A 124 -7.43 0.80 -13.01
CA PRO A 124 -8.45 0.00 -13.65
C PRO A 124 -8.72 -1.31 -12.91
N TYR A 125 -9.95 -1.81 -13.05
CA TYR A 125 -10.29 -3.18 -12.73
C TYR A 125 -11.21 -3.80 -13.77
N VAL A 126 -11.20 -5.13 -13.83
CA VAL A 126 -12.15 -5.91 -14.59
C VAL A 126 -12.50 -7.18 -13.83
N ALA A 127 -13.78 -7.54 -13.80
CA ALA A 127 -14.27 -8.74 -13.18
C ALA A 127 -15.33 -9.44 -14.02
N LYS A 128 -15.50 -10.74 -13.79
CA LYS A 128 -16.55 -11.55 -14.42
C LYS A 128 -17.03 -12.60 -13.44
N SER A 129 -18.33 -12.83 -13.44
CA SER A 129 -18.99 -13.92 -12.72
C SER A 129 -19.73 -14.81 -13.69
N TRP A 130 -19.68 -16.13 -13.47
CA TRP A 130 -20.39 -17.15 -14.26
C TRP A 130 -21.13 -18.10 -13.33
N SER A 131 -22.39 -18.41 -13.66
CA SER A 131 -23.13 -19.50 -13.05
C SER A 131 -22.69 -20.85 -13.63
N LEU A 132 -22.46 -21.82 -12.76
CA LEU A 132 -22.19 -23.20 -13.12
C LEU A 132 -23.46 -24.07 -12.97
N GLN A 133 -23.46 -25.26 -13.54
CA GLN A 133 -24.65 -26.15 -13.59
C GLN A 133 -25.22 -26.55 -12.21
N ASN A 134 -24.38 -26.59 -11.17
CA ASN A 134 -24.72 -26.98 -9.80
C ASN A 134 -25.04 -25.78 -8.87
N LYS A 135 -25.47 -24.65 -9.43
CA LYS A 135 -25.70 -23.39 -8.71
C LYS A 135 -24.43 -22.79 -8.04
N ALA A 136 -23.26 -23.33 -8.33
CA ALA A 136 -21.99 -22.71 -7.96
C ALA A 136 -21.68 -21.57 -8.91
N LYS A 137 -20.72 -20.74 -8.53
CA LYS A 137 -20.19 -19.64 -9.33
C LYS A 137 -18.69 -19.80 -9.54
N LEU A 138 -18.24 -19.43 -10.71
CA LEU A 138 -16.84 -19.14 -10.99
C LEU A 138 -16.73 -17.62 -11.15
N SER A 139 -15.75 -17.02 -10.52
CA SER A 139 -15.47 -15.59 -10.68
C SER A 139 -14.00 -15.35 -10.99
N PHE A 140 -13.77 -14.28 -11.72
CA PHE A 140 -12.48 -13.77 -12.11
C PHE A 140 -12.45 -12.28 -11.77
N ALA A 141 -11.32 -11.82 -11.22
CA ALA A 141 -11.10 -10.39 -10.98
C ALA A 141 -9.63 -10.05 -11.23
N PHE A 142 -9.40 -9.01 -12.03
CA PHE A 142 -8.11 -8.35 -12.19
C PHE A 142 -8.23 -6.92 -11.69
N TYR A 143 -7.41 -6.53 -10.71
CA TYR A 143 -7.53 -5.24 -10.02
C TYR A 143 -6.23 -4.80 -9.38
N GLY A 144 -6.04 -3.47 -9.26
CA GLY A 144 -5.00 -2.90 -8.42
C GLY A 144 -5.43 -2.89 -6.95
N ARG A 145 -4.55 -3.24 -6.02
CA ARG A 145 -4.87 -3.22 -4.59
C ARG A 145 -3.84 -2.48 -3.74
N GLY A 146 -2.57 -2.52 -4.08
CA GLY A 146 -1.51 -1.93 -3.27
C GLY A 146 -0.53 -1.11 -4.09
N GLY A 147 0.17 -0.23 -3.41
CA GLY A 147 1.26 0.54 -3.97
C GLY A 147 1.72 1.68 -3.07
N MET A 148 2.92 2.14 -3.32
CA MET A 148 3.54 3.30 -2.69
C MET A 148 4.20 4.12 -3.77
N ASN A 149 4.04 5.44 -3.72
CA ASN A 149 4.71 6.31 -4.66
C ASN A 149 5.01 7.66 -4.02
N THR A 150 6.22 8.13 -4.19
CA THR A 150 6.65 9.49 -3.87
C THR A 150 7.64 9.97 -4.90
N ASP A 151 7.71 11.27 -5.10
CA ASP A 151 8.67 11.91 -5.97
C ASP A 151 9.07 13.28 -5.37
N TRP A 152 10.23 13.32 -4.73
CA TRP A 152 10.80 14.50 -4.09
C TRP A 152 11.82 15.12 -5.02
N ASP A 153 11.46 16.24 -5.63
CA ASP A 153 12.34 16.99 -6.54
C ASP A 153 13.50 17.63 -5.77
N SER A 154 14.71 17.31 -6.17
CA SER A 154 15.95 17.80 -5.59
C SER A 154 16.17 19.30 -5.75
N SER A 155 15.42 19.98 -6.61
CA SER A 155 15.43 21.45 -6.70
C SER A 155 14.76 22.11 -5.49
N ASN A 156 13.87 21.39 -4.78
CA ASN A 156 13.11 21.86 -3.62
C ASN A 156 13.52 21.17 -2.33
N ALA A 157 14.29 20.08 -2.41
CA ALA A 157 14.72 19.26 -1.29
C ALA A 157 16.26 19.22 -1.22
N SER A 158 16.81 19.30 -0.02
CA SER A 158 18.25 19.13 0.22
C SER A 158 18.52 18.64 1.64
N ALA A 159 19.70 18.08 1.85
CA ALA A 159 20.19 17.71 3.17
C ALA A 159 21.67 18.07 3.33
N THR A 160 22.13 18.20 4.57
CA THR A 160 23.50 18.50 4.93
C THR A 160 24.10 17.38 5.75
N SER A 161 25.27 16.88 5.36
CA SER A 161 25.96 15.78 6.04
C SER A 161 27.39 15.65 5.53
N TYR A 162 28.25 15.00 6.28
CA TYR A 162 29.52 14.46 5.75
C TYR A 162 29.30 13.30 4.76
N PHE A 163 28.17 12.66 4.78
CA PHE A 163 27.78 11.70 3.71
C PHE A 163 27.54 12.40 2.37
N CYS A 164 27.24 13.69 2.36
CA CYS A 164 27.07 14.49 1.15
C CYS A 164 28.40 15.05 0.62
N GLY A 165 29.46 15.03 1.43
CA GLY A 165 30.79 15.57 1.16
C GLY A 165 31.36 16.34 2.33
N GLY A 166 32.60 16.78 2.18
CA GLY A 166 33.41 17.32 3.24
C GLY A 166 34.24 16.23 3.93
N ASP A 167 35.29 16.63 4.63
CA ASP A 167 36.17 15.72 5.38
C ASP A 167 36.46 16.31 6.77
N PRO A 168 35.88 15.75 7.85
CA PRO A 168 36.11 16.23 9.19
C PRO A 168 37.56 16.07 9.67
N LEU A 169 38.33 15.16 9.05
CA LEU A 169 39.73 14.90 9.45
C LEU A 169 40.66 16.01 8.99
N VAL A 170 40.31 16.75 7.93
CA VAL A 170 41.06 17.90 7.45
C VAL A 170 40.42 19.25 7.81
N GLY A 171 39.28 19.20 8.50
CA GLY A 171 38.55 20.36 8.99
C GLY A 171 37.61 20.99 7.97
N ASP A 172 37.26 20.27 6.89
CA ASP A 172 36.25 20.72 5.96
C ASP A 172 34.84 20.57 6.61
N PRO A 173 33.92 21.52 6.38
CA PRO A 173 32.57 21.42 6.90
C PRO A 173 31.75 20.34 6.15
N PRO A 174 30.62 19.83 6.73
CA PRO A 174 29.72 18.97 6.02
C PRO A 174 29.13 19.71 4.81
N ALA A 175 28.98 18.99 3.69
CA ALA A 175 28.42 19.55 2.47
C ALA A 175 26.88 19.44 2.46
N THR A 176 26.23 20.37 1.76
CA THR A 176 24.80 20.27 1.42
C THR A 176 24.67 19.68 0.02
N GLY A 177 23.93 18.57 -0.07
CA GLY A 177 23.63 17.89 -1.33
C GLY A 177 22.14 17.95 -1.69
N PRO A 178 21.81 17.71 -2.97
CA PRO A 178 20.44 17.77 -3.48
C PRO A 178 19.60 16.57 -3.00
N GLY A 179 18.31 16.79 -2.77
CA GLY A 179 17.36 15.80 -2.31
C GLY A 179 17.38 15.56 -0.79
N PRO A 180 16.36 14.90 -0.23
CA PRO A 180 16.25 14.68 1.23
C PRO A 180 17.36 13.79 1.80
N PHE A 181 18.08 13.07 0.96
CA PHE A 181 19.17 12.16 1.35
C PHE A 181 20.50 12.48 0.64
N CYS A 182 20.71 13.69 0.12
CA CYS A 182 21.93 14.13 -0.61
C CYS A 182 22.24 13.32 -1.89
N ALA A 183 21.29 12.61 -2.46
CA ALA A 183 21.54 11.71 -3.58
C ALA A 183 20.67 12.05 -4.81
N GLY A 184 20.26 13.31 -4.94
CA GLY A 184 19.39 13.78 -6.02
C GLY A 184 17.91 13.61 -5.72
N ASP A 185 17.09 13.57 -6.77
CA ASP A 185 15.66 13.28 -6.63
C ASP A 185 15.45 11.96 -5.91
N ALA A 186 14.58 11.96 -4.90
CA ALA A 186 14.31 10.77 -4.09
C ALA A 186 12.85 10.35 -4.19
N GLY A 187 12.62 9.06 -4.04
CA GLY A 187 11.26 8.51 -4.04
C GLY A 187 11.22 7.05 -4.38
N VAL A 188 10.04 6.48 -4.23
CA VAL A 188 9.72 5.09 -4.60
C VAL A 188 8.51 5.05 -5.52
N ASP A 189 8.41 3.97 -6.26
CA ASP A 189 7.29 3.67 -7.14
C ASP A 189 7.00 2.17 -7.08
N LEU A 190 6.04 1.78 -6.24
CA LEU A 190 5.53 0.42 -6.11
C LEU A 190 4.12 0.34 -6.67
N SER A 191 3.87 -0.61 -7.55
CA SER A 191 2.54 -0.95 -8.06
C SER A 191 2.26 -2.43 -7.87
N GLN A 192 1.05 -2.77 -7.41
CA GLN A 192 0.62 -4.15 -7.22
C GLN A 192 -0.70 -4.40 -7.96
N ALA A 193 -0.71 -5.38 -8.84
CA ALA A 193 -1.88 -5.87 -9.55
C ALA A 193 -2.16 -7.33 -9.19
N PHE A 194 -3.44 -7.65 -8.97
CA PHE A 194 -3.91 -8.95 -8.52
C PHE A 194 -4.82 -9.58 -9.57
N LEU A 195 -4.66 -10.88 -9.74
CA LEU A 195 -5.53 -11.73 -10.53
C LEU A 195 -6.11 -12.82 -9.62
N ALA A 196 -7.38 -12.70 -9.24
CA ALA A 196 -8.08 -13.69 -8.43
C ALA A 196 -9.04 -14.52 -9.28
N VAL A 197 -9.04 -15.82 -9.07
CA VAL A 197 -10.01 -16.75 -9.68
C VAL A 197 -10.65 -17.59 -8.56
N ASN A 198 -11.95 -17.44 -8.33
CA ASN A 198 -12.61 -18.07 -7.20
C ASN A 198 -13.74 -19.00 -7.64
N TYR A 199 -13.83 -20.13 -6.98
CA TYR A 199 -15.01 -21.00 -6.99
C TYR A 199 -15.83 -20.73 -5.73
N SER A 200 -17.17 -20.63 -5.88
CA SER A 200 -18.06 -20.29 -4.78
C SER A 200 -19.35 -21.12 -4.88
N ALA A 201 -19.86 -21.55 -3.73
CA ALA A 201 -21.07 -22.37 -3.69
C ALA A 201 -21.91 -22.09 -2.44
N LYS A 202 -23.23 -22.25 -2.54
CA LYS A 202 -24.16 -22.29 -1.39
C LYS A 202 -24.25 -23.68 -0.81
N ILE A 203 -24.39 -23.75 0.52
CA ILE A 203 -24.80 -24.95 1.26
C ILE A 203 -26.11 -24.64 1.95
N GLY A 204 -27.19 -25.15 1.39
CA GLY A 204 -28.55 -24.73 1.75
C GLY A 204 -28.79 -23.28 1.31
N ASP A 205 -29.71 -22.59 2.02
CA ASP A 205 -30.09 -21.21 1.67
C ASP A 205 -29.34 -20.19 2.50
N ASN A 206 -28.80 -20.56 3.66
CA ASN A 206 -28.27 -19.64 4.65
C ASN A 206 -26.74 -19.68 4.78
N PHE A 207 -26.05 -20.47 3.98
CA PHE A 207 -24.59 -20.54 4.05
C PHE A 207 -23.96 -20.55 2.66
N ALA A 208 -22.89 -19.81 2.50
CA ALA A 208 -22.07 -19.84 1.29
C ALA A 208 -20.58 -19.83 1.65
N TRP A 209 -19.78 -20.42 0.78
CA TRP A 209 -18.33 -20.41 0.87
C TRP A 209 -17.73 -20.15 -0.51
N GLY A 210 -16.51 -19.71 -0.53
CA GLY A 210 -15.74 -19.57 -1.75
C GLY A 210 -14.25 -19.56 -1.46
N ALA A 211 -13.46 -20.00 -2.43
CA ALA A 211 -12.01 -19.96 -2.34
C ALA A 211 -11.39 -19.99 -3.73
N GLY A 212 -10.16 -19.53 -3.82
CA GLY A 212 -9.40 -19.59 -5.06
C GLY A 212 -8.00 -19.02 -4.97
N PRO A 213 -7.17 -19.27 -5.99
CA PRO A 213 -5.84 -18.71 -6.10
C PRO A 213 -5.86 -17.20 -6.39
N ILE A 214 -4.81 -16.56 -5.92
CA ILE A 214 -4.48 -15.17 -6.22
C ILE A 214 -3.07 -15.14 -6.79
N PHE A 215 -2.91 -14.60 -8.00
CA PHE A 215 -1.63 -14.27 -8.58
C PHE A 215 -1.43 -12.77 -8.46
N ALA A 216 -0.22 -12.35 -8.10
CA ALA A 216 0.14 -10.95 -8.03
C ALA A 216 1.34 -10.64 -8.93
N VAL A 217 1.37 -9.43 -9.43
CA VAL A 217 2.51 -8.83 -10.11
C VAL A 217 2.83 -7.54 -9.40
N GLN A 218 4.09 -7.31 -9.09
CA GLN A 218 4.60 -6.06 -8.56
C GLN A 218 5.60 -5.44 -9.53
N LEU A 219 5.58 -4.11 -9.61
CA LEU A 219 6.64 -3.31 -10.22
C LEU A 219 7.19 -2.39 -9.13
N PHE A 220 8.50 -2.30 -9.01
CA PHE A 220 9.14 -1.44 -8.02
C PHE A 220 10.32 -0.67 -8.62
N LYS A 221 10.46 0.59 -8.16
CA LYS A 221 11.60 1.45 -8.43
C LYS A 221 11.88 2.32 -7.22
N ALA A 222 13.18 2.52 -6.90
CA ALA A 222 13.62 3.49 -5.91
C ALA A 222 14.72 4.39 -6.50
N LYS A 223 14.73 5.66 -6.09
CA LYS A 223 15.74 6.65 -6.49
C LYS A 223 16.18 7.50 -5.31
N GLY A 224 17.40 8.06 -5.41
CA GLY A 224 17.89 9.08 -4.51
C GLY A 224 18.25 8.62 -3.09
N ILE A 225 18.58 7.34 -2.91
CA ILE A 225 18.96 6.77 -1.60
C ILE A 225 20.41 6.25 -1.56
N GLY A 226 21.24 6.66 -2.51
CA GLY A 226 22.65 6.23 -2.61
C GLY A 226 23.53 6.58 -1.40
N THR A 227 23.13 7.55 -0.59
CA THR A 227 23.78 7.91 0.68
C THR A 227 23.82 6.75 1.67
N PHE A 228 22.89 5.80 1.58
CA PHE A 228 22.83 4.62 2.44
C PHE A 228 23.69 3.45 1.93
N ALA A 229 24.41 3.60 0.82
CA ALA A 229 25.29 2.55 0.27
C ALA A 229 26.29 1.97 1.29
N PRO A 230 26.92 2.75 2.20
CA PRO A 230 27.82 2.20 3.19
C PRO A 230 27.17 1.30 4.25
N ILE A 231 25.84 1.26 4.30
CA ILE A 231 25.07 0.50 5.31
C ILE A 231 24.40 -0.74 4.67
N THR A 232 24.76 -1.10 3.44
CA THR A 232 24.22 -2.29 2.77
C THR A 232 25.01 -3.54 3.14
N GLU A 233 24.35 -4.70 3.07
CA GLU A 233 24.97 -5.98 3.33
C GLU A 233 26.14 -6.26 2.36
N SER A 234 25.93 -6.01 1.06
CA SER A 234 26.95 -6.23 0.03
C SER A 234 28.19 -5.37 0.23
N PHE A 235 28.02 -4.08 0.61
CA PHE A 235 29.15 -3.20 0.94
C PHE A 235 29.89 -3.71 2.19
N ALA A 236 29.18 -4.05 3.26
CA ALA A 236 29.79 -4.57 4.47
C ALA A 236 30.50 -5.92 4.24
N ALA A 237 29.90 -6.83 3.48
CA ALA A 237 30.48 -8.12 3.12
C ALA A 237 31.75 -8.00 2.26
N SER A 238 31.84 -6.93 1.44
CA SER A 238 33.04 -6.64 0.66
C SER A 238 34.21 -6.05 1.50
N GLY A 239 34.01 -5.85 2.81
CA GLY A 239 34.92 -5.13 3.68
C GLY A 239 34.99 -3.63 3.37
N GLY A 240 33.91 -3.05 2.85
CA GLY A 240 33.79 -1.63 2.53
C GLY A 240 34.50 -1.21 1.24
N THR A 241 34.75 -2.14 0.33
CA THR A 241 35.54 -1.88 -0.89
C THR A 241 34.70 -1.80 -2.18
N ALA A 242 33.52 -2.43 -2.21
CA ALA A 242 32.64 -2.46 -3.39
C ALA A 242 31.29 -1.79 -3.10
N LEU A 243 30.97 -0.74 -3.85
CA LEU A 243 29.67 -0.08 -3.74
C LEU A 243 28.53 -1.01 -4.22
N PRO A 244 27.36 -0.96 -3.56
CA PRO A 244 26.20 -1.75 -3.98
C PRO A 244 25.70 -1.31 -5.36
N THR A 245 25.25 -2.25 -6.16
CA THR A 245 24.64 -1.99 -7.48
C THR A 245 23.13 -2.16 -7.47
N SER A 246 22.58 -2.80 -6.43
CA SER A 246 21.16 -3.16 -6.30
C SER A 246 20.46 -2.39 -5.18
N LEU A 247 20.83 -1.10 -4.97
CA LEU A 247 20.24 -0.25 -3.93
C LEU A 247 19.25 0.78 -4.49
N THR A 248 19.62 1.48 -5.54
CA THR A 248 18.90 2.69 -5.98
C THR A 248 19.23 3.07 -7.42
N ASN A 249 18.34 3.90 -8.02
CA ASN A 249 18.50 4.45 -9.37
C ASN A 249 18.52 3.40 -10.49
N ASN A 250 18.06 2.19 -10.22
CA ASN A 250 17.79 1.17 -11.21
C ASN A 250 16.45 1.43 -11.91
N SER A 251 16.18 0.74 -13.02
CA SER A 251 14.88 0.74 -13.70
C SER A 251 13.81 0.11 -12.80
N HIS A 252 12.54 0.12 -13.25
CA HIS A 252 11.54 -0.72 -12.60
C HIS A 252 11.96 -2.18 -12.70
N ASP A 253 12.03 -2.84 -11.55
CA ASP A 253 12.11 -4.28 -11.43
C ASP A 253 10.72 -4.87 -11.27
N SER A 254 10.53 -6.14 -11.61
CA SER A 254 9.25 -6.82 -11.57
C SER A 254 9.32 -8.09 -10.74
N SER A 255 8.35 -8.28 -9.89
CA SER A 255 8.18 -9.48 -9.07
C SER A 255 6.80 -10.09 -9.34
N THR A 256 6.72 -11.40 -9.26
CA THR A 256 5.46 -12.16 -9.39
C THR A 256 5.31 -13.09 -8.20
N GLY A 257 4.08 -13.32 -7.77
CA GLY A 257 3.83 -14.14 -6.60
C GLY A 257 2.48 -14.84 -6.63
N PHE A 258 2.30 -15.69 -5.64
CA PHE A 258 1.13 -16.55 -5.52
C PHE A 258 0.65 -16.64 -4.08
N GLY A 259 -0.66 -16.58 -3.91
CA GLY A 259 -1.35 -16.80 -2.66
C GLY A 259 -2.76 -17.35 -2.90
N PHE A 260 -3.60 -17.32 -1.88
CA PHE A 260 -4.98 -17.75 -2.01
C PHE A 260 -5.93 -16.86 -1.19
N GLY A 261 -7.19 -16.82 -1.63
CA GLY A 261 -8.29 -16.22 -0.90
C GLY A 261 -9.34 -17.27 -0.51
N ALA A 262 -9.96 -17.09 0.65
CA ALA A 262 -11.08 -17.89 1.12
C ALA A 262 -12.13 -17.00 1.78
N GLY A 263 -13.39 -17.40 1.68
CA GLY A 263 -14.47 -16.63 2.26
C GLY A 263 -15.67 -17.46 2.66
N LEU A 264 -16.38 -16.95 3.65
CA LEU A 264 -17.62 -17.52 4.18
C LEU A 264 -18.68 -16.41 4.24
N TRP A 265 -19.91 -16.81 4.04
CA TRP A 265 -21.09 -15.98 4.29
C TRP A 265 -22.16 -16.81 5.00
N TRP A 266 -22.83 -16.20 5.96
CA TRP A 266 -23.88 -16.83 6.73
C TRP A 266 -25.07 -15.89 6.92
N GLY A 267 -26.26 -16.29 6.45
CA GLY A 267 -27.56 -15.67 6.76
C GLY A 267 -28.03 -16.12 8.14
N ILE A 268 -27.89 -15.25 9.13
CA ILE A 268 -28.25 -15.54 10.54
C ILE A 268 -29.76 -15.47 10.71
N THR A 269 -30.37 -14.46 10.09
CA THR A 269 -31.83 -14.27 9.97
C THR A 269 -32.14 -13.74 8.57
N ASP A 270 -33.42 -13.51 8.27
CA ASP A 270 -33.82 -12.91 6.97
C ASP A 270 -33.26 -11.48 6.79
N THR A 271 -32.93 -10.79 7.89
CA THR A 271 -32.46 -9.40 7.87
C THR A 271 -31.02 -9.22 8.32
N VAL A 272 -30.38 -10.26 8.86
CA VAL A 272 -29.00 -10.19 9.39
C VAL A 272 -28.14 -11.26 8.76
N SER A 273 -27.00 -10.86 8.24
CA SER A 273 -25.98 -11.77 7.71
C SER A 273 -24.57 -11.40 8.19
N ALA A 274 -23.68 -12.38 8.17
CA ALA A 274 -22.28 -12.22 8.52
C ALA A 274 -21.38 -12.73 7.40
N GLY A 275 -20.18 -12.23 7.32
CA GLY A 275 -19.14 -12.68 6.41
C GLY A 275 -17.78 -12.74 7.08
N LEU A 276 -16.95 -13.66 6.59
CA LEU A 276 -15.54 -13.77 6.94
C LEU A 276 -14.75 -13.99 5.66
N ALA A 277 -13.64 -13.27 5.49
CA ALA A 277 -12.76 -13.45 4.35
C ALA A 277 -11.31 -13.40 4.80
N TYR A 278 -10.50 -14.26 4.20
CA TYR A 278 -9.06 -14.35 4.45
C TYR A 278 -8.31 -14.31 3.12
N GLN A 279 -7.25 -13.53 3.08
CA GLN A 279 -6.22 -13.59 2.05
C GLN A 279 -4.92 -14.01 2.73
N SER A 280 -4.28 -15.05 2.20
CA SER A 280 -2.95 -15.46 2.67
C SER A 280 -1.91 -14.37 2.33
N THR A 281 -0.75 -14.43 2.98
CA THR A 281 0.46 -13.82 2.41
C THR A 281 0.59 -14.28 0.97
N ILE A 282 0.93 -13.37 0.07
CA ILE A 282 1.27 -13.71 -1.30
C ILE A 282 2.79 -13.69 -1.36
N SER A 283 3.39 -14.89 -1.44
CA SER A 283 4.83 -15.05 -1.59
C SER A 283 5.26 -14.56 -2.96
N MET A 284 6.11 -13.56 -2.95
CA MET A 284 6.62 -12.89 -4.14
C MET A 284 8.04 -13.36 -4.45
N ASN A 285 8.47 -13.23 -5.69
CA ASN A 285 9.89 -13.35 -6.02
C ASN A 285 10.61 -12.07 -5.57
N GLU A 286 11.89 -12.18 -5.25
CA GLU A 286 12.73 -11.05 -4.83
C GLU A 286 12.90 -10.02 -5.95
N PHE A 287 13.05 -8.76 -5.60
CA PHE A 287 13.47 -7.67 -6.48
C PHE A 287 15.01 -7.66 -6.60
N GLY A 288 15.55 -8.32 -7.61
CA GLY A 288 16.99 -8.46 -7.78
C GLY A 288 17.73 -7.14 -7.97
N ASP A 289 17.12 -6.17 -8.66
CA ASP A 289 17.66 -4.82 -8.86
C ASP A 289 17.62 -3.97 -7.58
N TYR A 290 16.96 -4.45 -6.51
CA TYR A 290 16.82 -3.81 -5.20
C TYR A 290 17.19 -4.75 -4.03
N ALA A 291 18.02 -5.76 -4.28
CA ALA A 291 18.51 -6.71 -3.30
C ALA A 291 19.28 -6.04 -2.13
N ASP A 292 19.90 -4.91 -2.34
CA ASP A 292 20.60 -4.14 -1.31
C ASP A 292 19.68 -3.16 -0.55
N LEU A 293 18.37 -3.09 -0.90
CA LEU A 293 17.41 -2.20 -0.26
C LEU A 293 16.50 -2.96 0.69
N PHE A 294 15.80 -3.97 0.18
CA PHE A 294 14.81 -4.73 0.92
C PHE A 294 15.45 -5.86 1.74
N ALA A 295 14.86 -6.17 2.89
CA ALA A 295 15.25 -7.32 3.70
C ALA A 295 15.23 -8.61 2.85
N GLU A 296 15.95 -9.64 3.32
CA GLU A 296 16.03 -10.94 2.63
C GLU A 296 16.45 -10.83 1.16
N GLN A 297 17.41 -9.91 0.88
CA GLN A 297 17.99 -9.67 -0.44
C GLN A 297 16.98 -9.35 -1.55
N GLY A 298 15.97 -8.56 -1.21
CA GLY A 298 14.99 -8.05 -2.19
C GLY A 298 13.57 -8.57 -1.98
N ASP A 299 13.28 -9.27 -0.87
CA ASP A 299 11.93 -9.75 -0.59
C ASP A 299 10.97 -8.61 -0.27
N PHE A 300 9.82 -8.67 -0.92
CA PHE A 300 8.71 -7.77 -0.64
C PHE A 300 7.39 -8.52 -0.82
N ASP A 301 7.14 -9.46 0.06
CA ASP A 301 5.91 -10.22 0.12
C ASP A 301 4.68 -9.30 0.33
N ILE A 302 3.51 -9.76 -0.05
CA ILE A 302 2.27 -9.03 0.18
C ILE A 302 1.59 -9.61 1.42
N PRO A 303 1.35 -8.81 2.48
CA PRO A 303 0.88 -9.29 3.76
C PRO A 303 -0.49 -9.94 3.69
N SER A 304 -0.72 -10.87 4.59
CA SER A 304 -2.02 -11.50 4.80
C SER A 304 -3.05 -10.49 5.32
N SER A 305 -4.34 -10.76 5.07
CA SER A 305 -5.43 -9.98 5.63
C SER A 305 -6.62 -10.83 6.03
N LEU A 306 -7.26 -10.45 7.13
CA LEU A 306 -8.48 -11.05 7.65
C LEU A 306 -9.59 -10.00 7.73
N LYS A 307 -10.76 -10.31 7.21
CA LYS A 307 -11.91 -9.40 7.19
C LYS A 307 -13.12 -10.09 7.79
N GLY A 308 -13.80 -9.42 8.70
CA GLY A 308 -15.09 -9.84 9.25
C GLY A 308 -16.13 -8.76 9.03
N GLY A 309 -17.36 -9.16 8.70
CA GLY A 309 -18.41 -8.19 8.42
C GLY A 309 -19.79 -8.66 8.86
N LEU A 310 -20.61 -7.71 9.27
CA LEU A 310 -22.04 -7.88 9.56
C LEU A 310 -22.85 -6.98 8.64
N SER A 311 -23.97 -7.48 8.14
CA SER A 311 -24.88 -6.74 7.29
C SER A 311 -26.31 -6.83 7.85
N PHE A 312 -26.98 -5.69 7.96
CA PHE A 312 -28.32 -5.55 8.53
C PHE A 312 -29.26 -4.88 7.53
N LEU A 313 -30.39 -5.50 7.24
CA LEU A 313 -31.52 -4.81 6.60
C LEU A 313 -32.29 -4.05 7.67
N ALA A 314 -32.01 -2.75 7.83
CA ALA A 314 -32.70 -1.87 8.78
C ALA A 314 -34.13 -1.56 8.31
N SER A 315 -34.38 -1.62 7.00
CA SER A 315 -35.69 -1.59 6.35
C SER A 315 -35.56 -2.22 4.96
N ASP A 316 -36.68 -2.37 4.23
CA ASP A 316 -36.66 -2.88 2.85
C ASP A 316 -35.77 -2.05 1.91
N ALA A 317 -35.54 -0.78 2.25
CA ALA A 317 -34.76 0.15 1.45
C ALA A 317 -33.38 0.48 2.03
N LEU A 318 -33.08 0.13 3.26
CA LEU A 318 -31.84 0.55 3.93
C LEU A 318 -31.09 -0.66 4.50
N ARG A 319 -29.87 -0.85 4.04
CA ARG A 319 -28.87 -1.79 4.56
C ARG A 319 -27.76 -1.04 5.28
N VAL A 320 -27.31 -1.60 6.39
CA VAL A 320 -26.15 -1.12 7.16
C VAL A 320 -25.11 -2.22 7.21
N ASN A 321 -23.87 -1.93 6.88
CA ASN A 321 -22.72 -2.84 6.90
C ASN A 321 -21.71 -2.37 7.94
N LEU A 322 -21.21 -3.30 8.75
CA LEU A 322 -20.15 -3.08 9.75
C LEU A 322 -19.05 -4.09 9.47
N ASP A 323 -17.87 -3.63 9.11
CA ASP A 323 -16.74 -4.50 8.80
C ASP A 323 -15.52 -4.13 9.65
N VAL A 324 -14.69 -5.13 9.91
CA VAL A 324 -13.35 -4.98 10.49
C VAL A 324 -12.37 -5.70 9.56
N GLU A 325 -11.28 -5.02 9.21
CA GLU A 325 -10.18 -5.57 8.42
C GLU A 325 -8.88 -5.47 9.21
N TYR A 326 -8.17 -6.60 9.33
CA TYR A 326 -6.84 -6.70 9.88
C TYR A 326 -5.84 -7.00 8.76
N THR A 327 -4.73 -6.29 8.72
CA THR A 327 -3.63 -6.50 7.77
C THR A 327 -2.33 -6.64 8.55
N ALA A 328 -1.62 -7.76 8.33
CA ALA A 328 -0.39 -8.12 9.03
C ALA A 328 0.84 -7.52 8.33
N TYR A 329 1.01 -6.21 8.39
CA TYR A 329 2.14 -5.51 7.76
C TYR A 329 3.47 -5.91 8.38
N SER A 330 3.51 -6.19 9.69
CA SER A 330 4.72 -6.57 10.41
C SER A 330 5.25 -7.97 10.07
N ASP A 331 4.42 -8.81 9.39
CA ASP A 331 4.85 -10.14 8.94
C ASP A 331 5.74 -10.09 7.67
N VAL A 332 5.92 -8.92 7.06
CA VAL A 332 6.77 -8.71 5.89
C VAL A 332 7.97 -7.87 6.31
N ASP A 333 9.16 -8.46 6.39
CA ASP A 333 10.35 -7.83 6.96
C ASP A 333 10.72 -6.50 6.33
N SER A 334 10.62 -6.38 5.01
CA SER A 334 10.83 -5.11 4.28
C SER A 334 9.82 -4.01 4.63
N VAL A 335 8.70 -4.34 5.25
CA VAL A 335 7.67 -3.39 5.70
C VAL A 335 7.73 -3.19 7.22
N GLY A 336 7.79 -4.29 8.01
CA GLY A 336 7.66 -4.28 9.45
C GLY A 336 8.95 -4.06 10.21
N ASN A 337 10.11 -4.45 9.67
CA ASN A 337 11.37 -4.31 10.38
C ASN A 337 11.65 -2.83 10.72
N PRO A 338 12.04 -2.53 11.97
CA PRO A 338 12.34 -1.15 12.35
C PRO A 338 13.61 -0.66 11.65
N MET A 339 13.61 0.61 11.30
CA MET A 339 14.76 1.29 10.71
C MET A 339 16.03 1.17 11.58
N ALA A 340 15.86 1.04 12.89
CA ALA A 340 16.96 0.90 13.85
C ALA A 340 17.83 -0.36 13.63
N ASN A 341 17.34 -1.39 12.92
CA ASN A 341 18.12 -2.60 12.64
C ASN A 341 19.45 -2.26 11.97
N MET A 342 19.45 -1.32 11.02
CA MET A 342 20.67 -0.91 10.32
C MET A 342 21.75 -0.30 11.21
N LEU A 343 21.40 0.22 12.39
CA LEU A 343 22.39 0.79 13.31
C LEU A 343 23.37 -0.26 13.83
N THR A 344 23.02 -1.53 13.76
CA THR A 344 23.89 -2.64 14.16
C THR A 344 24.65 -3.28 13.01
N CYS A 345 24.56 -2.72 11.78
CA CYS A 345 25.40 -3.08 10.65
C CYS A 345 26.88 -2.83 10.97
N PRO A 346 27.82 -3.74 10.63
CA PRO A 346 29.22 -3.62 11.01
C PRO A 346 29.96 -2.37 10.52
N THR A 347 29.43 -1.76 9.46
CA THR A 347 30.01 -0.54 8.87
C THR A 347 29.72 0.74 9.64
N LEU A 348 28.76 0.70 10.59
CA LEU A 348 28.45 1.81 11.47
C LEU A 348 29.20 1.75 12.79
N PRO A 349 29.51 2.87 13.44
CA PRO A 349 30.36 2.94 14.64
C PRO A 349 29.67 2.47 15.92
N PHE A 350 28.50 1.87 15.86
CA PHE A 350 27.74 1.36 17.03
C PHE A 350 28.19 -0.01 17.51
N GLY A 351 29.22 -0.61 16.88
CA GLY A 351 29.77 -1.90 17.30
C GLY A 351 28.94 -3.11 16.85
N GLY A 352 28.11 -2.96 15.84
CA GLY A 352 27.38 -4.06 15.21
C GLY A 352 28.33 -5.10 14.59
N THR A 353 27.91 -6.36 14.59
CA THR A 353 28.69 -7.49 14.04
C THR A 353 27.88 -8.36 13.07
N SER A 354 26.61 -8.04 12.86
CA SER A 354 25.72 -8.83 12.03
C SER A 354 25.51 -8.20 10.65
N LEU A 355 25.92 -8.90 9.61
CA LEU A 355 25.63 -8.52 8.23
C LEU A 355 24.13 -8.54 7.95
N SER A 356 23.40 -9.48 8.55
CA SER A 356 21.95 -9.61 8.34
C SER A 356 21.15 -8.38 8.75
N ASN A 357 21.72 -7.47 9.57
CA ASN A 357 21.06 -6.26 10.03
C ASN A 357 21.35 -5.04 9.11
N CYS A 358 22.22 -5.20 8.11
CA CYS A 358 22.44 -4.18 7.10
C CYS A 358 21.24 -4.12 6.14
N LEU A 359 21.10 -3.02 5.39
CA LEU A 359 20.13 -2.96 4.29
C LEU A 359 20.38 -4.10 3.30
N GLY A 360 19.35 -4.79 2.87
CA GLY A 360 19.44 -5.99 2.03
C GLY A 360 19.65 -7.29 2.78
N GLY A 361 20.08 -7.26 4.05
CA GLY A 361 20.28 -8.48 4.84
C GLY A 361 18.96 -9.07 5.40
N ASP A 362 19.00 -10.31 5.91
CA ASP A 362 17.80 -11.04 6.37
C ASP A 362 16.99 -10.30 7.44
N ASN A 363 17.63 -9.51 8.30
CA ASN A 363 16.97 -8.62 9.26
C ASN A 363 17.15 -7.14 8.88
N GLY A 364 17.31 -6.86 7.60
CA GLY A 364 17.51 -5.52 7.08
C GLY A 364 16.40 -4.56 7.51
N ALA A 365 16.72 -3.26 7.55
CA ALA A 365 15.73 -2.26 7.93
C ALA A 365 14.59 -2.19 6.91
N GLY A 366 13.35 -2.17 7.41
CA GLY A 366 12.13 -1.89 6.67
C GLY A 366 11.58 -0.49 6.97
N PHE A 367 10.27 -0.32 6.82
CA PHE A 367 9.58 0.93 7.10
C PHE A 367 9.12 1.06 8.56
N GLY A 368 9.29 0.03 9.40
CA GLY A 368 8.87 0.01 10.80
C GLY A 368 7.35 0.06 11.00
N TRP A 369 6.58 -0.57 10.11
CA TRP A 369 5.13 -0.53 10.17
C TRP A 369 4.57 -1.59 11.12
N ASP A 370 3.68 -1.15 12.02
CA ASP A 370 2.82 -2.05 12.80
C ASP A 370 1.71 -2.64 11.92
N ASP A 371 1.09 -3.69 12.42
CA ASP A 371 -0.15 -4.21 11.86
C ASP A 371 -1.28 -3.18 11.92
N MET A 372 -2.18 -3.25 10.95
CA MET A 372 -3.28 -2.30 10.86
C MET A 372 -4.64 -2.96 11.03
N THR A 373 -5.44 -2.45 11.98
CA THR A 373 -6.86 -2.81 12.13
C THR A 373 -7.72 -1.62 11.71
N THR A 374 -8.62 -1.86 10.74
CA THR A 374 -9.53 -0.84 10.21
C THR A 374 -10.98 -1.21 10.48
N TYR A 375 -11.72 -0.31 11.08
CA TYR A 375 -13.16 -0.40 11.35
C TYR A 375 -13.92 0.38 10.29
N LYS A 376 -14.99 -0.20 9.74
CA LYS A 376 -15.70 0.36 8.60
C LYS A 376 -17.20 0.32 8.84
N LEU A 377 -17.88 1.40 8.48
CA LEU A 377 -19.34 1.55 8.53
C LEU A 377 -19.84 1.99 7.16
N GLY A 378 -20.76 1.23 6.59
CA GLY A 378 -21.35 1.52 5.29
C GLY A 378 -22.87 1.52 5.32
N PHE A 379 -23.47 2.42 4.57
CA PHE A 379 -24.91 2.51 4.36
C PHE A 379 -25.22 2.35 2.88
N GLU A 380 -26.18 1.49 2.56
CA GLU A 380 -26.72 1.30 1.22
C GLU A 380 -28.22 1.60 1.27
N TRP A 381 -28.63 2.65 0.57
CA TRP A 381 -30.01 3.11 0.51
C TRP A 381 -30.56 2.97 -0.90
N GLN A 382 -31.45 2.00 -1.09
CA GLN A 382 -32.22 1.84 -2.32
C GLN A 382 -33.34 2.87 -2.34
N ARG A 383 -33.06 4.02 -2.98
CA ARG A 383 -34.01 5.12 -3.06
C ARG A 383 -35.22 4.78 -3.91
N ASP A 384 -35.01 4.07 -5.01
CA ASP A 384 -36.02 3.59 -5.95
C ASP A 384 -35.49 2.38 -6.71
N GLU A 385 -36.27 1.80 -7.64
CA GLU A 385 -35.91 0.60 -8.39
C GLU A 385 -34.61 0.72 -9.20
N ASN A 386 -34.23 1.94 -9.57
CA ASN A 386 -33.07 2.20 -10.44
C ASN A 386 -31.90 2.84 -9.73
N ASN A 387 -32.07 3.41 -8.54
CA ASN A 387 -31.04 4.23 -7.91
C ASN A 387 -30.74 3.74 -6.48
N THR A 388 -29.47 3.39 -6.25
CA THR A 388 -28.94 3.00 -4.94
C THR A 388 -27.86 3.99 -4.53
N TRP A 389 -28.09 4.71 -3.43
CA TRP A 389 -27.13 5.63 -2.83
C TRP A 389 -26.31 4.92 -1.76
N ARG A 390 -25.04 5.29 -1.66
CA ARG A 390 -24.13 4.69 -0.69
C ARG A 390 -23.34 5.76 0.03
N PHE A 391 -23.07 5.50 1.32
CA PHE A 391 -22.25 6.34 2.18
C PHE A 391 -21.38 5.43 3.03
N GLY A 392 -20.17 5.88 3.36
CA GLY A 392 -19.28 5.11 4.21
C GLY A 392 -18.32 5.96 5.00
N TYR A 393 -17.87 5.37 6.09
CA TYR A 393 -16.80 5.88 6.93
C TYR A 393 -15.91 4.74 7.37
N SER A 394 -14.60 4.94 7.36
CA SER A 394 -13.65 4.02 7.97
C SER A 394 -12.65 4.74 8.84
N TYR A 395 -12.16 4.01 9.85
CA TYR A 395 -11.09 4.45 10.75
C TYR A 395 -10.15 3.29 11.05
N GLY A 396 -8.84 3.52 10.92
CA GLY A 396 -7.77 2.64 11.38
C GLY A 396 -6.57 3.47 11.78
N LYS A 397 -5.92 3.13 12.92
CA LYS A 397 -4.68 3.78 13.29
C LYS A 397 -3.63 3.51 12.21
N GLN A 398 -2.96 4.54 11.74
CA GLN A 398 -1.88 4.42 10.76
C GLN A 398 -0.71 3.58 11.31
N PRO A 399 0.04 2.82 10.47
CA PRO A 399 1.00 1.83 10.94
C PRO A 399 2.38 2.39 11.29
N ILE A 400 2.72 3.63 10.88
CA ILE A 400 4.08 4.19 10.99
C ILE A 400 4.41 4.52 12.45
N GLN A 401 5.56 4.03 12.93
CA GLN A 401 6.09 4.41 14.23
C GLN A 401 6.85 5.74 14.16
N ALA A 402 6.80 6.53 15.24
CA ALA A 402 7.49 7.82 15.29
C ALA A 402 9.02 7.70 15.09
N ALA A 403 9.61 6.58 15.51
CA ALA A 403 11.04 6.31 15.33
C ALA A 403 11.46 6.13 13.87
N ASP A 404 10.52 5.73 13.01
CA ASP A 404 10.82 5.29 11.64
C ASP A 404 10.41 6.33 10.56
N VAL A 405 10.08 7.57 10.97
CA VAL A 405 9.59 8.62 10.06
C VAL A 405 10.58 8.97 8.93
N LEU A 406 11.89 8.79 9.14
CA LEU A 406 12.89 9.17 8.13
C LEU A 406 12.76 8.33 6.85
N PHE A 407 12.67 7.00 6.94
CA PHE A 407 12.44 6.14 5.79
C PHE A 407 11.02 6.27 5.24
N ASN A 408 10.07 6.59 6.11
CA ASN A 408 8.70 6.84 5.70
C ASN A 408 8.49 8.16 4.93
N ILE A 409 9.53 8.98 4.74
CA ILE A 409 9.55 10.01 3.68
C ILE A 409 9.30 9.35 2.31
N LEU A 410 9.88 8.15 2.07
CA LEU A 410 9.69 7.40 0.83
C LEU A 410 8.28 6.80 0.71
N ALA A 411 7.67 6.40 1.83
CA ALA A 411 6.40 5.67 1.86
C ALA A 411 5.45 6.18 2.97
N PRO A 412 4.95 7.44 2.92
CA PRO A 412 4.18 8.03 4.00
C PRO A 412 2.74 7.49 4.07
N GLY A 413 2.55 6.26 4.55
CA GLY A 413 1.25 5.60 4.73
C GLY A 413 0.47 6.10 5.95
N VAL A 414 0.31 7.41 6.14
CA VAL A 414 -0.17 8.05 7.37
C VAL A 414 -1.70 8.14 7.50
N MET A 415 -2.49 7.62 6.56
CA MET A 415 -3.94 7.82 6.57
C MET A 415 -4.64 6.99 7.64
N GLU A 416 -5.68 7.57 8.25
CA GLU A 416 -6.50 6.92 9.28
C GLU A 416 -7.99 6.91 8.97
N GLN A 417 -8.49 7.88 8.22
CA GLN A 417 -9.93 8.09 8.04
C GLN A 417 -10.29 8.21 6.56
N HIS A 418 -11.44 7.63 6.19
CA HIS A 418 -12.02 7.80 4.87
C HIS A 418 -13.50 8.09 4.99
N ILE A 419 -13.97 9.09 4.27
CA ILE A 419 -15.38 9.46 4.11
C ILE A 419 -15.72 9.18 2.66
N THR A 420 -16.75 8.38 2.42
CA THR A 420 -17.11 7.98 1.06
C THR A 420 -18.57 8.23 0.75
N PHE A 421 -18.84 8.39 -0.53
CA PHE A 421 -20.17 8.58 -1.08
C PHE A 421 -20.24 7.94 -2.47
N GLY A 422 -21.39 7.42 -2.87
CA GLY A 422 -21.58 6.91 -4.20
C GLY A 422 -23.01 6.65 -4.61
N LEU A 423 -23.17 6.30 -5.86
CA LEU A 423 -24.45 6.04 -6.51
C LEU A 423 -24.30 4.90 -7.51
N THR A 424 -25.22 3.95 -7.49
CA THR A 424 -25.43 3.01 -8.59
C THR A 424 -26.76 3.33 -9.29
N ARG A 425 -26.74 3.41 -10.62
CA ARG A 425 -27.90 3.61 -11.46
C ARG A 425 -28.06 2.48 -12.44
N GLN A 426 -29.18 1.77 -12.35
CA GLN A 426 -29.57 0.73 -13.30
C GLN A 426 -29.91 1.36 -14.65
N THR A 427 -29.54 0.68 -15.73
CA THR A 427 -29.88 1.09 -17.09
C THR A 427 -31.03 0.24 -17.62
N THR A 428 -31.76 0.77 -18.60
CA THR A 428 -32.88 0.08 -19.25
C THR A 428 -32.46 -1.21 -19.97
N ASN A 429 -31.19 -1.40 -20.24
CA ASN A 429 -30.63 -2.56 -20.95
C ASN A 429 -30.05 -3.64 -20.01
N GLY A 430 -30.33 -3.57 -18.71
CA GLY A 430 -29.91 -4.55 -17.71
C GLY A 430 -28.49 -4.36 -17.17
N GLY A 431 -27.77 -3.30 -17.57
CA GLY A 431 -26.48 -2.93 -16.96
C GLY A 431 -26.65 -1.89 -15.86
N ALA A 432 -25.56 -1.58 -15.13
CA ALA A 432 -25.56 -0.55 -14.09
C ALA A 432 -24.29 0.29 -14.11
N TRP A 433 -24.45 1.61 -14.02
CA TRP A 433 -23.35 2.54 -13.74
C TRP A 433 -23.21 2.75 -12.24
N SER A 434 -21.99 2.61 -11.74
CA SER A 434 -21.64 2.90 -10.35
C SER A 434 -20.60 4.01 -10.30
N PHE A 435 -20.73 4.89 -9.31
CA PHE A 435 -19.83 6.00 -9.03
C PHE A 435 -19.45 5.98 -7.57
N SER A 436 -18.20 6.23 -7.26
CA SER A 436 -17.68 6.37 -5.91
C SER A 436 -16.79 7.60 -5.81
N PHE A 437 -16.90 8.30 -4.71
CA PHE A 437 -16.02 9.39 -4.30
C PHE A 437 -15.52 9.11 -2.88
N MET A 438 -14.22 9.31 -2.65
CA MET A 438 -13.59 9.20 -1.35
C MET A 438 -12.80 10.48 -1.05
N TYR A 439 -12.94 10.94 0.18
CA TYR A 439 -12.11 11.95 0.81
C TYR A 439 -11.48 11.40 2.09
N ALA A 440 -10.16 11.49 2.17
CA ALA A 440 -9.41 11.20 3.38
C ALA A 440 -8.79 12.51 3.90
N PRO A 441 -9.23 12.99 5.09
CA PRO A 441 -8.74 14.25 5.65
C PRO A 441 -7.26 14.16 5.98
N GLU A 442 -6.59 15.32 5.96
CA GLU A 442 -5.16 15.40 6.25
C GLU A 442 -4.80 14.76 7.59
N LYS A 443 -3.78 13.94 7.57
CA LYS A 443 -3.17 13.33 8.75
C LYS A 443 -1.68 13.64 8.77
N THR A 444 -1.15 13.89 9.96
CA THR A 444 0.28 14.12 10.22
C THR A 444 0.78 13.06 11.19
N VAL A 445 1.97 12.53 10.91
CA VAL A 445 2.80 11.75 11.82
C VAL A 445 4.13 12.48 12.01
N THR A 446 4.58 12.61 13.25
CA THR A 446 5.82 13.35 13.59
C THR A 446 6.72 12.46 14.42
N GLY A 447 8.01 12.49 14.11
CA GLY A 447 9.03 11.78 14.87
C GLY A 447 10.42 12.39 14.72
N PRO A 448 11.41 11.87 15.46
CA PRO A 448 12.79 12.33 15.36
C PRO A 448 13.42 11.86 14.03
N ASN A 449 14.34 12.67 13.49
CA ASN A 449 15.25 12.19 12.47
C ASN A 449 16.29 11.26 13.13
N MET A 450 16.35 9.97 12.70
CA MET A 450 17.25 8.99 13.30
C MET A 450 18.73 9.39 13.22
N PHE A 451 19.16 10.02 12.14
CA PHE A 451 20.53 10.48 11.94
C PHE A 451 20.76 11.94 12.37
N ASP A 452 19.75 12.59 12.96
CA ASP A 452 19.87 13.91 13.61
C ASP A 452 18.76 14.08 14.65
N THR A 453 18.96 13.51 15.81
CA THR A 453 17.94 13.47 16.88
C THR A 453 17.55 14.84 17.45
N THR A 454 18.24 15.93 17.03
CA THR A 454 17.85 17.31 17.32
C THR A 454 16.83 17.86 16.36
N GLN A 455 16.54 17.12 15.26
CA GLN A 455 15.58 17.46 14.23
C GLN A 455 14.35 16.56 14.29
N THR A 456 13.17 17.11 14.03
CA THR A 456 11.93 16.35 13.84
C THR A 456 11.48 16.40 12.38
N ILE A 457 10.84 15.31 11.93
CA ILE A 457 10.24 15.17 10.62
C ILE A 457 8.74 15.01 10.80
N GLU A 458 7.95 15.78 10.07
CA GLU A 458 6.50 15.64 9.93
C GLU A 458 6.20 15.02 8.57
N LEU A 459 5.47 13.92 8.54
CA LEU A 459 4.90 13.30 7.33
C LEU A 459 3.43 13.67 7.25
N LYS A 460 2.99 14.15 6.10
CA LYS A 460 1.60 14.57 5.88
C LYS A 460 1.01 13.95 4.63
N MET A 461 -0.27 13.62 4.68
CA MET A 461 -1.03 13.20 3.51
C MET A 461 -2.50 13.58 3.66
N LYS A 462 -3.14 13.91 2.54
CA LYS A 462 -4.59 13.92 2.34
C LYS A 462 -4.89 13.25 1.01
N GLN A 463 -6.09 12.72 0.83
CA GLN A 463 -6.40 11.94 -0.37
C GLN A 463 -7.78 12.26 -0.92
N LEU A 464 -7.88 12.14 -2.25
CA LEU A 464 -9.12 12.12 -3.01
C LEU A 464 -9.11 10.92 -3.94
N GLU A 465 -10.25 10.28 -4.13
CA GLU A 465 -10.45 9.27 -5.16
C GLU A 465 -11.82 9.44 -5.80
N PHE A 466 -11.87 9.29 -7.10
CA PHE A 466 -13.11 9.16 -7.87
C PHE A 466 -13.04 7.90 -8.71
N GLU A 467 -14.06 7.04 -8.61
CA GLU A 467 -14.12 5.80 -9.37
C GLU A 467 -15.45 5.67 -10.12
N VAL A 468 -15.38 5.18 -11.33
CA VAL A 468 -16.54 4.83 -12.17
C VAL A 468 -16.47 3.36 -12.51
N GLY A 469 -17.58 2.65 -12.32
CA GLY A 469 -17.76 1.25 -12.70
C GLY A 469 -18.97 1.07 -13.63
N TYR A 470 -18.91 0.04 -14.47
CA TYR A 470 -20.04 -0.38 -15.29
C TYR A 470 -20.16 -1.91 -15.29
N SER A 471 -21.32 -2.41 -14.92
CA SER A 471 -21.66 -3.84 -14.98
C SER A 471 -22.66 -4.11 -16.12
N PHE A 472 -22.49 -5.27 -16.83
CA PHE A 472 -23.32 -5.67 -17.97
C PHE A 472 -23.32 -7.17 -18.23
#